data_bcb97ca7bf1ebd69961e8d587d94b50b
#
_entry.id   bcb97ca7bf1ebd69961e8d587d94b50b
#
_cell.length_a   1.000
_cell.length_b   1.000
_cell.length_c   1.000
_cell.angle_alpha   90.00
_cell.angle_beta   90.00
_cell.angle_gamma   90.00
#
_symmetry.space_group_name_H-M   'P 1'
#
loop_
_entity.id
_entity.type
_entity.pdbx_description
1 polymer ?
#
loop_
_entity_poly.entity_id
_entity_poly.type
_entity_poly.pdbx_seq_one_letter_code
_entity_poly.pdbx_strand_id
1 'polypeptide(L)'
;NAIMSDNFPKMLSEYNFFNDPIAQIPTNKVIPYQLMTELFSDYTKKKRFLYVPNNKKAVFEEDSVYQFPLGTALIKTFYYNDDDRKANPVPNLLETRVLLKRKSGWKAASYVWDMEKKDAELKIAGKTIHTSWVNSDGEEKSVRYRVPNVNQCQECHESNKRVIPIGPKARNLNFNIYYSDIEKELNQLQYWFQMGLIDYPIVIDKTAVDWTDHTQSLD
;
A
#
# COMPACT_ATOMS: atom_id res chain seq x y z
N ASN A 1 8.92 -19.52 -3.44
CA ASN A 1 8.10 -18.41 -2.98
C ASN A 1 8.84 -17.09 -3.27
N ALA A 2 8.35 -16.31 -4.21
CA ALA A 2 8.96 -15.05 -4.69
C ALA A 2 9.21 -14.04 -3.55
N ILE A 3 8.35 -14.00 -2.53
CA ILE A 3 8.48 -13.09 -1.38
C ILE A 3 9.75 -13.38 -0.58
N MET A 4 10.09 -14.65 -0.41
CA MET A 4 11.24 -15.11 0.42
C MET A 4 12.54 -15.29 -0.39
N SER A 5 12.49 -15.13 -1.70
CA SER A 5 13.67 -15.17 -2.57
C SER A 5 14.64 -14.02 -2.25
N ASP A 6 15.94 -14.26 -2.36
CA ASP A 6 16.94 -13.19 -2.19
C ASP A 6 16.84 -12.14 -3.28
N ASN A 7 16.44 -12.53 -4.48
CA ASN A 7 16.23 -11.63 -5.60
C ASN A 7 14.76 -11.20 -5.71
N PHE A 8 14.54 -10.00 -6.22
CA PHE A 8 13.21 -9.55 -6.61
C PHE A 8 12.87 -10.11 -8.01
N PRO A 9 11.65 -10.63 -8.21
CA PRO A 9 11.17 -11.01 -9.53
C PRO A 9 11.25 -9.84 -10.53
N LYS A 10 11.36 -10.16 -11.80
CA LYS A 10 11.37 -9.14 -12.86
C LYS A 10 10.00 -8.47 -13.02
N MET A 11 8.94 -9.25 -12.92
CA MET A 11 7.56 -8.81 -13.11
C MET A 11 6.77 -8.90 -11.80
N LEU A 12 5.86 -7.95 -11.58
CA LEU A 12 5.00 -7.91 -10.39
C LEU A 12 4.07 -9.13 -10.31
N SER A 13 3.58 -9.59 -11.47
CA SER A 13 2.69 -10.76 -11.58
C SER A 13 3.29 -12.05 -10.98
N GLU A 14 4.61 -12.17 -10.90
CA GLU A 14 5.28 -13.35 -10.34
C GLU A 14 5.03 -13.54 -8.82
N TYR A 15 4.53 -12.50 -8.13
CA TYR A 15 4.07 -12.63 -6.73
C TYR A 15 2.68 -13.21 -6.60
N ASN A 16 1.85 -13.17 -7.65
CA ASN A 16 0.44 -13.57 -7.63
C ASN A 16 -0.39 -12.80 -6.57
N PHE A 17 -0.19 -11.49 -6.46
CA PHE A 17 -0.95 -10.66 -5.52
C PHE A 17 -2.35 -10.33 -6.04
N PHE A 18 -2.55 -10.27 -7.34
CA PHE A 18 -3.79 -9.83 -7.98
C PHE A 18 -4.39 -10.90 -8.89
N ASN A 19 -5.71 -11.04 -8.83
CA ASN A 19 -6.49 -11.77 -9.83
C ASN A 19 -6.65 -10.94 -11.11
N ASP A 20 -6.89 -9.64 -10.97
CA ASP A 20 -6.84 -8.65 -12.03
C ASP A 20 -5.86 -7.53 -11.64
N PRO A 21 -4.67 -7.52 -12.20
CA PRO A 21 -3.65 -6.54 -11.83
C PRO A 21 -3.99 -5.11 -12.30
N ILE A 22 -4.71 -4.94 -13.40
CA ILE A 22 -5.08 -3.61 -13.92
C ILE A 22 -6.22 -3.00 -13.08
N ALA A 23 -7.25 -3.77 -12.79
CA ALA A 23 -8.32 -3.33 -11.89
C ALA A 23 -7.87 -3.30 -10.41
N GLN A 24 -6.67 -3.84 -10.12
CA GLN A 24 -6.14 -4.00 -8.76
C GLN A 24 -7.07 -4.83 -7.87
N ILE A 25 -7.64 -5.92 -8.44
CA ILE A 25 -8.45 -6.88 -7.72
C ILE A 25 -7.51 -7.90 -7.07
N PRO A 26 -7.39 -7.92 -5.74
CA PRO A 26 -6.46 -8.81 -5.06
C PRO A 26 -6.92 -10.28 -5.12
N THR A 27 -5.97 -11.20 -4.93
CA THR A 27 -6.31 -12.59 -4.64
C THR A 27 -6.91 -12.70 -3.22
N ASN A 28 -7.61 -13.78 -2.94
CA ASN A 28 -8.26 -14.03 -1.63
C ASN A 28 -7.29 -14.08 -0.41
N LYS A 29 -5.98 -14.05 -0.65
CA LYS A 29 -4.93 -14.02 0.39
C LYS A 29 -4.37 -12.63 0.63
N VAL A 30 -4.78 -11.66 -0.15
CA VAL A 30 -4.28 -10.29 -0.14
C VAL A 30 -5.42 -9.36 0.22
N ILE A 31 -5.32 -8.71 1.37
CA ILE A 31 -6.39 -7.91 1.95
C ILE A 31 -6.15 -6.44 1.67
N PRO A 32 -7.10 -5.70 1.09
CA PRO A 32 -7.00 -4.26 0.95
C PRO A 32 -7.07 -3.57 2.31
N TYR A 33 -6.33 -2.46 2.46
CA TYR A 33 -6.41 -1.61 3.65
C TYR A 33 -6.19 -0.14 3.32
N GLN A 34 -6.59 0.73 4.22
CA GLN A 34 -6.41 2.18 4.14
C GLN A 34 -5.72 2.69 5.41
N LEU A 35 -5.23 3.91 5.36
CA LEU A 35 -4.63 4.60 6.49
C LEU A 35 -5.42 5.88 6.75
N MET A 36 -5.72 6.16 8.02
CA MET A 36 -6.36 7.41 8.43
C MET A 36 -5.48 8.61 8.02
N THR A 37 -4.20 8.54 8.34
CA THR A 37 -3.23 9.57 7.94
C THR A 37 -2.33 9.03 6.83
N GLU A 38 -2.45 9.62 5.64
CA GLU A 38 -1.66 9.26 4.47
C GLU A 38 -0.46 10.18 4.30
N LEU A 39 0.67 9.60 3.87
CA LEU A 39 1.81 10.40 3.42
C LEU A 39 1.49 11.04 2.05
N PHE A 40 1.67 12.35 1.94
CA PHE A 40 1.56 13.07 0.68
C PHE A 40 2.56 12.53 -0.36
N SER A 41 2.14 12.42 -1.61
CA SER A 41 2.95 11.94 -2.74
C SER A 41 2.40 12.52 -4.04
N ASP A 42 2.72 13.78 -4.33
CA ASP A 42 2.39 14.46 -5.60
C ASP A 42 0.92 14.29 -6.05
N TYR A 43 -0.04 14.36 -5.11
CA TYR A 43 -1.48 14.17 -5.34
C TYR A 43 -1.87 12.79 -5.89
N THR A 44 -0.97 11.80 -5.91
CA THR A 44 -1.33 10.45 -6.33
C THR A 44 -2.34 9.82 -5.37
N LYS A 45 -3.30 9.11 -5.96
CA LYS A 45 -4.15 8.17 -5.23
C LYS A 45 -3.37 6.89 -4.93
N LYS A 46 -3.80 6.16 -3.92
CA LYS A 46 -3.06 4.99 -3.44
C LYS A 46 -4.02 3.85 -3.12
N LYS A 47 -3.72 2.66 -3.64
CA LYS A 47 -4.31 1.41 -3.16
C LYS A 47 -3.27 0.67 -2.34
N ARG A 48 -3.67 0.10 -1.21
CA ARG A 48 -2.77 -0.62 -0.30
C ARG A 48 -3.32 -2.00 -0.01
N PHE A 49 -2.41 -2.95 0.05
CA PHE A 49 -2.77 -4.34 0.31
C PHE A 49 -1.76 -4.98 1.25
N LEU A 50 -2.25 -5.94 2.03
CA LEU A 50 -1.47 -6.74 2.96
C LEU A 50 -1.58 -8.22 2.58
N TYR A 51 -0.45 -8.89 2.53
CA TYR A 51 -0.35 -10.34 2.52
C TYR A 51 0.40 -10.81 3.78
N VAL A 52 -0.22 -11.70 4.54
CA VAL A 52 0.41 -12.41 5.66
C VAL A 52 0.42 -13.90 5.31
N PRO A 53 1.53 -14.62 5.52
CA PRO A 53 1.58 -16.07 5.24
C PRO A 53 0.54 -16.84 6.04
N ASN A 54 -0.01 -17.89 5.46
CA ASN A 54 -0.99 -18.77 6.13
C ASN A 54 -0.48 -19.23 7.49
N ASN A 55 -1.38 -19.29 8.48
CA ASN A 55 -1.09 -19.72 9.86
C ASN A 55 -0.05 -18.84 10.58
N LYS A 56 0.18 -17.62 10.11
CA LYS A 56 0.98 -16.60 10.77
C LYS A 56 0.13 -15.37 11.06
N LYS A 57 0.49 -14.68 12.12
CA LYS A 57 -0.21 -13.46 12.54
C LYS A 57 0.80 -12.35 12.80
N ALA A 58 0.40 -11.12 12.57
CA ALA A 58 1.13 -9.96 13.02
C ALA A 58 0.81 -9.69 14.49
N VAL A 59 1.82 -9.35 15.27
CA VAL A 59 1.71 -9.07 16.70
C VAL A 59 1.56 -7.57 16.91
N PHE A 60 0.66 -7.20 17.80
CA PHE A 60 0.40 -5.80 18.14
C PHE A 60 1.60 -5.16 18.86
N GLU A 61 1.84 -3.88 18.51
CA GLU A 61 2.79 -2.99 19.17
C GLU A 61 2.13 -1.63 19.39
N GLU A 62 2.08 -1.14 20.64
CA GLU A 62 1.28 0.04 21.00
C GLU A 62 1.67 1.31 20.24
N ASP A 63 2.93 1.67 20.23
CA ASP A 63 3.44 2.90 19.61
C ASP A 63 4.13 2.69 18.26
N SER A 64 4.11 1.47 17.76
CA SER A 64 4.83 1.09 16.55
C SER A 64 3.91 0.46 15.49
N VAL A 65 4.49 0.07 14.37
CA VAL A 65 3.81 -0.79 13.41
C VAL A 65 3.73 -2.21 13.93
N TYR A 66 2.72 -2.97 13.50
CA TYR A 66 2.62 -4.39 13.83
C TYR A 66 3.93 -5.13 13.56
N GLN A 67 4.31 -6.05 14.43
CA GLN A 67 5.38 -7.00 14.18
C GLN A 67 4.91 -8.07 13.19
N PHE A 68 5.16 -7.83 11.92
CA PHE A 68 4.77 -8.76 10.87
C PHE A 68 5.69 -9.99 10.82
N PRO A 69 5.15 -11.19 10.57
CA PRO A 69 5.94 -12.42 10.42
C PRO A 69 6.77 -12.42 9.12
N LEU A 70 7.80 -13.29 9.08
CA LEU A 70 8.57 -13.52 7.86
C LEU A 70 7.67 -13.99 6.73
N GLY A 71 7.86 -13.44 5.55
CA GLY A 71 7.08 -13.72 4.36
C GLY A 71 5.90 -12.76 4.16
N THR A 72 5.68 -11.79 5.05
CA THR A 72 4.69 -10.73 4.86
C THR A 72 5.09 -9.82 3.69
N ALA A 73 4.09 -9.36 2.94
CA ALA A 73 4.22 -8.31 1.93
C ALA A 73 3.25 -7.17 2.21
N LEU A 74 3.75 -5.94 2.18
CA LEU A 74 2.97 -4.72 2.10
C LEU A 74 3.09 -4.20 0.67
N ILE A 75 1.95 -3.98 0.01
CA ILE A 75 1.86 -3.62 -1.39
C ILE A 75 1.17 -2.26 -1.47
N LYS A 76 1.73 -1.33 -2.24
CA LYS A 76 1.18 0.02 -2.39
C LYS A 76 1.27 0.45 -3.85
N THR A 77 0.12 0.58 -4.50
CA THR A 77 0.01 1.05 -5.88
C THR A 77 -0.34 2.54 -5.90
N PHE A 78 0.40 3.30 -6.70
CA PHE A 78 0.20 4.72 -6.94
C PHE A 78 -0.40 4.92 -8.32
N TYR A 79 -1.40 5.79 -8.39
CA TYR A 79 -2.12 6.06 -9.63
C TYR A 79 -2.74 7.46 -9.63
N TYR A 80 -3.09 7.97 -10.81
CA TYR A 80 -4.05 9.06 -11.00
C TYR A 80 -5.30 8.49 -11.66
N ASN A 81 -6.44 9.10 -11.43
CA ASN A 81 -7.57 8.86 -12.30
C ASN A 81 -7.35 9.62 -13.61
N ASP A 82 -7.99 9.22 -14.68
CA ASP A 82 -8.02 10.00 -15.92
C ASP A 82 -8.77 11.33 -15.72
N ASP A 83 -9.89 11.29 -14.99
CA ASP A 83 -10.71 12.45 -14.64
C ASP A 83 -11.42 12.19 -13.30
N ASP A 84 -11.07 13.00 -12.29
CA ASP A 84 -11.60 12.86 -10.92
C ASP A 84 -13.09 13.23 -10.79
N ARG A 85 -13.71 13.84 -11.81
CA ARG A 85 -15.14 14.18 -11.85
C ARG A 85 -16.02 13.02 -12.27
N LYS A 86 -15.43 11.97 -12.89
CA LYS A 86 -16.18 10.80 -13.36
C LYS A 86 -16.65 9.94 -12.19
N ALA A 87 -17.86 9.43 -12.28
CA ALA A 87 -18.37 8.46 -11.30
C ALA A 87 -17.55 7.14 -11.31
N ASN A 88 -17.04 6.75 -12.47
CA ASN A 88 -16.20 5.58 -12.67
C ASN A 88 -14.92 5.98 -13.43
N PRO A 89 -13.96 6.62 -12.77
CA PRO A 89 -12.73 7.05 -13.42
C PRO A 89 -11.84 5.86 -13.76
N VAL A 90 -11.10 5.98 -14.86
CA VAL A 90 -10.11 4.96 -15.25
C VAL A 90 -8.79 5.24 -14.54
N PRO A 91 -8.26 4.31 -13.73
CA PRO A 91 -6.97 4.50 -13.07
C PRO A 91 -5.82 4.38 -14.05
N ASN A 92 -4.96 5.39 -14.09
CA ASN A 92 -3.66 5.35 -14.74
C ASN A 92 -2.62 4.91 -13.70
N LEU A 93 -2.27 3.62 -13.71
CA LEU A 93 -1.33 3.03 -12.76
C LEU A 93 0.11 3.47 -13.09
N LEU A 94 0.83 3.97 -12.12
CA LEU A 94 2.20 4.46 -12.27
C LEU A 94 3.22 3.45 -11.78
N GLU A 95 3.15 3.13 -10.49
CA GLU A 95 4.04 2.17 -9.84
C GLU A 95 3.33 1.37 -8.75
N THR A 96 3.84 0.19 -8.49
CA THR A 96 3.54 -0.58 -7.28
C THR A 96 4.82 -0.79 -6.50
N ARG A 97 4.86 -0.31 -5.27
CA ARG A 97 5.94 -0.60 -4.32
C ARG A 97 5.57 -1.81 -3.48
N VAL A 98 6.53 -2.70 -3.33
CA VAL A 98 6.41 -3.84 -2.41
C VAL A 98 7.43 -3.70 -1.29
N LEU A 99 7.01 -3.97 -0.07
CA LEU A 99 7.87 -4.06 1.10
C LEU A 99 7.74 -5.47 1.65
N LEU A 100 8.80 -6.26 1.57
CA LEU A 100 8.80 -7.69 1.85
C LEU A 100 9.58 -7.99 3.14
N LYS A 101 8.97 -8.72 4.08
CA LYS A 101 9.62 -9.15 5.32
C LYS A 101 10.42 -10.43 5.07
N ARG A 102 11.73 -10.29 4.94
CA ARG A 102 12.69 -11.38 4.73
C ARG A 102 13.53 -11.65 5.98
N LYS A 103 14.32 -12.72 6.00
CA LYS A 103 15.23 -13.04 7.11
C LYS A 103 16.21 -11.90 7.40
N SER A 104 16.68 -11.18 6.37
CA SER A 104 17.57 -10.03 6.48
C SER A 104 16.85 -8.71 6.83
N GLY A 105 15.57 -8.73 7.21
CA GLY A 105 14.75 -7.57 7.48
C GLY A 105 13.79 -7.23 6.35
N TRP A 106 13.24 -6.03 6.37
CA TRP A 106 12.38 -5.54 5.30
C TRP A 106 13.19 -5.15 4.07
N LYS A 107 12.70 -5.52 2.90
CA LYS A 107 13.29 -5.19 1.61
C LYS A 107 12.25 -4.54 0.71
N ALA A 108 12.61 -3.41 0.10
CA ALA A 108 11.72 -2.62 -0.75
C ALA A 108 12.10 -2.76 -2.23
N ALA A 109 11.09 -2.79 -3.09
CA ALA A 109 11.27 -2.71 -4.54
C ALA A 109 10.11 -1.94 -5.17
N SER A 110 10.40 -1.23 -6.28
CA SER A 110 9.41 -0.51 -7.09
C SER A 110 9.25 -1.18 -8.46
N TYR A 111 8.00 -1.36 -8.86
CA TYR A 111 7.57 -1.91 -10.14
C TYR A 111 6.81 -0.84 -10.89
N VAL A 112 7.23 -0.52 -12.11
CA VAL A 112 6.61 0.49 -12.97
C VAL A 112 5.64 -0.19 -13.93
N TRP A 113 4.41 0.30 -13.96
CA TRP A 113 3.35 -0.24 -14.81
C TRP A 113 3.62 0.01 -16.29
N ASP A 114 3.35 -1.01 -17.07
CA ASP A 114 3.27 -1.00 -18.52
C ASP A 114 1.84 -1.46 -18.88
N MET A 115 0.99 -0.50 -19.26
CA MET A 115 -0.43 -0.77 -19.50
C MET A 115 -0.65 -1.63 -20.73
N GLU A 116 0.28 -1.62 -21.71
CA GLU A 116 0.21 -2.49 -22.89
C GLU A 116 0.46 -3.95 -22.50
N LYS A 117 1.44 -4.17 -21.62
CA LYS A 117 1.75 -5.51 -21.10
C LYS A 117 0.81 -5.97 -19.97
N LYS A 118 -0.03 -5.08 -19.44
CA LYS A 118 -0.91 -5.32 -18.28
C LYS A 118 -0.17 -5.88 -17.06
N ASP A 119 1.08 -5.45 -16.87
CA ASP A 119 1.95 -5.86 -15.75
C ASP A 119 2.90 -4.73 -15.37
N ALA A 120 3.64 -4.89 -14.28
CA ALA A 120 4.63 -3.92 -13.84
C ALA A 120 6.01 -4.54 -13.74
N GLU A 121 7.02 -3.83 -14.25
CA GLU A 121 8.40 -4.27 -14.32
C GLU A 121 9.25 -3.63 -13.22
N LEU A 122 10.11 -4.43 -12.60
CA LEU A 122 11.08 -3.98 -11.58
C LEU A 122 11.98 -2.86 -12.11
N LYS A 123 12.06 -1.74 -11.37
CA LYS A 123 12.92 -0.60 -11.69
C LYS A 123 13.84 -0.27 -10.51
N ILE A 124 15.07 -0.76 -10.56
CA ILE A 124 16.08 -0.57 -9.49
C ILE A 124 16.58 0.88 -9.47
N ALA A 125 16.80 1.47 -10.64
CA ALA A 125 17.34 2.84 -10.79
C ALA A 125 16.28 3.94 -10.65
N GLY A 126 15.02 3.57 -10.45
CA GLY A 126 13.89 4.49 -10.52
C GLY A 126 13.52 4.89 -11.94
N LYS A 127 12.51 5.73 -12.09
CA LYS A 127 12.04 6.23 -13.40
C LYS A 127 11.29 7.56 -13.21
N THR A 128 11.37 8.44 -14.20
CA THR A 128 10.46 9.60 -14.27
C THR A 128 9.34 9.28 -15.26
N ILE A 129 8.09 9.51 -14.84
CA ILE A 129 6.89 9.31 -15.65
C ILE A 129 6.24 10.68 -15.83
N HIS A 130 6.00 11.07 -17.09
CA HIS A 130 5.21 12.26 -17.40
C HIS A 130 3.76 11.82 -17.54
N THR A 131 2.88 12.45 -16.80
CA THR A 131 1.45 12.12 -16.83
C THR A 131 0.60 13.35 -16.56
N SER A 132 -0.66 13.32 -17.00
CA SER A 132 -1.66 14.33 -16.72
C SER A 132 -2.97 13.68 -16.27
N TRP A 133 -3.80 14.46 -15.58
CA TRP A 133 -5.13 14.08 -15.16
C TRP A 133 -6.03 15.32 -15.06
N VAL A 134 -7.33 15.13 -15.05
CA VAL A 134 -8.27 16.21 -14.75
C VAL A 134 -8.67 16.11 -13.27
N ASN A 135 -8.47 17.20 -12.52
CA ASN A 135 -8.80 17.26 -11.10
C ASN A 135 -10.33 17.45 -10.88
N SER A 136 -10.78 17.46 -9.62
CA SER A 136 -12.18 17.70 -9.24
C SER A 136 -12.76 19.04 -9.72
N ASP A 137 -11.90 20.04 -9.89
CA ASP A 137 -12.29 21.39 -10.36
C ASP A 137 -12.38 21.48 -11.89
N GLY A 138 -12.04 20.40 -12.61
CA GLY A 138 -12.06 20.33 -14.07
C GLY A 138 -10.81 20.88 -14.74
N GLU A 139 -9.76 21.14 -13.98
CA GLU A 139 -8.49 21.62 -14.51
C GLU A 139 -7.58 20.45 -14.90
N GLU A 140 -6.95 20.54 -16.07
CA GLU A 140 -5.90 19.62 -16.45
C GLU A 140 -4.64 19.91 -15.64
N LYS A 141 -4.20 18.90 -14.91
CA LYS A 141 -2.94 18.93 -14.15
C LYS A 141 -1.93 17.99 -14.80
N SER A 142 -0.68 18.38 -14.77
CA SER A 142 0.43 17.55 -15.26
C SER A 142 1.56 17.49 -14.23
N VAL A 143 2.26 16.37 -14.18
CA VAL A 143 3.35 16.14 -13.23
C VAL A 143 4.45 15.30 -13.86
N ARG A 144 5.66 15.56 -13.42
CA ARG A 144 6.82 14.68 -13.64
C ARG A 144 6.96 13.77 -12.42
N TYR A 145 6.15 12.72 -12.39
CA TYR A 145 6.13 11.78 -11.27
C TYR A 145 7.45 10.99 -11.21
N ARG A 146 8.09 11.01 -10.04
CA ARG A 146 9.37 10.33 -9.83
C ARG A 146 9.18 9.03 -9.07
N VAL A 147 9.34 7.90 -9.76
CA VAL A 147 9.52 6.59 -9.12
C VAL A 147 10.88 6.56 -8.44
N PRO A 148 10.96 6.34 -7.12
CA PRO A 148 12.23 6.33 -6.41
C PRO A 148 13.09 5.13 -6.79
N ASN A 149 14.39 5.29 -6.67
CA ASN A 149 15.31 4.14 -6.71
C ASN A 149 15.29 3.39 -5.36
N VAL A 150 15.92 2.21 -5.30
CA VAL A 150 15.93 1.35 -4.10
C VAL A 150 16.50 2.06 -2.88
N ASN A 151 17.55 2.90 -3.03
CA ASN A 151 18.16 3.62 -1.91
C ASN A 151 17.20 4.67 -1.34
N GLN A 152 16.53 5.42 -2.20
CA GLN A 152 15.53 6.41 -1.78
C GLN A 152 14.33 5.78 -1.05
N CYS A 153 13.92 4.56 -1.41
CA CYS A 153 12.91 3.83 -0.65
C CYS A 153 13.39 3.54 0.78
N GLN A 154 14.67 3.21 0.95
CA GLN A 154 15.27 2.94 2.25
C GLN A 154 15.33 4.19 3.12
N GLU A 155 15.74 5.34 2.58
CA GLU A 155 15.85 6.61 3.31
C GLU A 155 14.54 6.99 4.04
N CYS A 156 13.39 6.88 3.37
CA CYS A 156 12.09 7.19 3.96
C CYS A 156 11.61 6.12 4.97
N HIS A 157 12.07 4.88 4.83
CA HIS A 157 11.64 3.75 5.66
C HIS A 157 12.67 3.37 6.73
N GLU A 158 13.77 4.12 6.86
CA GLU A 158 14.82 3.79 7.81
C GLU A 158 14.49 4.33 9.20
N SER A 159 14.57 3.45 10.18
CA SER A 159 14.61 3.79 11.61
C SER A 159 15.68 2.95 12.28
N ASN A 160 16.60 3.58 13.01
CA ASN A 160 17.72 2.92 13.67
C ASN A 160 18.52 2.01 12.71
N LYS A 161 18.83 2.51 11.51
CA LYS A 161 19.56 1.78 10.44
C LYS A 161 18.84 0.50 9.95
N ARG A 162 17.53 0.40 10.15
CA ARG A 162 16.73 -0.73 9.69
C ARG A 162 15.53 -0.21 8.88
N VAL A 163 15.27 -0.83 7.75
CA VAL A 163 14.06 -0.55 6.99
C VAL A 163 12.86 -1.09 7.75
N ILE A 164 11.86 -0.24 7.99
CA ILE A 164 10.60 -0.60 8.66
C ILE A 164 9.39 -0.06 7.89
N PRO A 165 8.21 -0.68 7.97
CA PRO A 165 6.97 -0.05 7.54
C PRO A 165 6.69 1.19 8.39
N ILE A 166 5.95 2.15 7.85
CA ILE A 166 5.57 3.37 8.59
C ILE A 166 4.06 3.37 8.87
N GLY A 167 3.27 2.98 7.88
CA GLY A 167 1.82 3.19 7.88
C GLY A 167 1.00 2.29 8.81
N PRO A 168 1.17 0.95 8.81
CA PRO A 168 0.23 0.03 9.44
C PRO A 168 0.44 -0.04 10.97
N LYS A 169 0.18 1.06 11.65
CA LYS A 169 0.02 1.17 13.10
C LYS A 169 -1.45 0.98 13.45
N ALA A 170 -1.73 0.38 14.60
CA ALA A 170 -3.11 0.11 14.99
C ALA A 170 -3.98 1.37 14.98
N ARG A 171 -3.51 2.49 15.55
CA ARG A 171 -4.24 3.78 15.57
C ARG A 171 -4.56 4.31 14.15
N ASN A 172 -3.74 4.00 13.16
CA ASN A 172 -3.89 4.44 11.77
C ASN A 172 -4.78 3.52 10.93
N LEU A 173 -5.14 2.36 11.49
CA LEU A 173 -6.00 1.33 10.90
C LEU A 173 -7.37 1.24 11.62
N ASN A 174 -7.54 1.91 12.77
CA ASN A 174 -8.73 1.79 13.61
C ASN A 174 -9.89 2.66 13.11
N PHE A 175 -10.38 2.36 11.91
CA PHE A 175 -11.58 2.96 11.32
C PHE A 175 -12.23 2.00 10.32
N ASN A 176 -13.47 2.32 9.94
CA ASN A 176 -14.24 1.51 9.01
C ASN A 176 -13.81 1.78 7.58
N ILE A 177 -13.73 0.72 6.78
CA ILE A 177 -13.65 0.81 5.32
C ILE A 177 -14.64 -0.16 4.67
N TYR A 178 -15.00 0.13 3.43
CA TYR A 178 -15.83 -0.77 2.63
C TYR A 178 -14.97 -1.86 1.98
N TYR A 179 -15.31 -3.12 2.26
CA TYR A 179 -14.71 -4.31 1.66
C TYR A 179 -15.60 -4.83 0.54
N SER A 180 -15.18 -4.64 -0.71
CA SER A 180 -15.97 -4.98 -1.90
C SER A 180 -16.19 -6.48 -2.10
N ASP A 181 -15.29 -7.32 -1.60
CA ASP A 181 -15.37 -8.77 -1.68
C ASP A 181 -16.48 -9.38 -0.81
N ILE A 182 -16.85 -8.70 0.27
CA ILE A 182 -17.92 -9.10 1.18
C ILE A 182 -19.09 -8.11 1.22
N GLU A 183 -19.01 -7.02 0.43
CA GLU A 183 -20.01 -5.94 0.32
C GLU A 183 -20.41 -5.35 1.68
N LYS A 184 -19.44 -5.14 2.57
CA LYS A 184 -19.66 -4.61 3.92
C LYS A 184 -18.64 -3.55 4.33
N GLU A 185 -19.12 -2.61 5.12
CA GLU A 185 -18.28 -1.68 5.84
C GLU A 185 -17.92 -2.27 7.21
N LEU A 186 -16.64 -2.44 7.49
CA LEU A 186 -16.14 -3.01 8.75
C LEU A 186 -14.91 -2.24 9.24
N ASN A 187 -14.74 -2.23 10.56
CA ASN A 187 -13.48 -1.77 11.16
C ASN A 187 -12.33 -2.67 10.71
N GLN A 188 -11.25 -2.06 10.22
CA GLN A 188 -10.11 -2.80 9.63
C GLN A 188 -9.44 -3.74 10.63
N LEU A 189 -9.28 -3.34 11.90
CA LEU A 189 -8.64 -4.19 12.90
C LEU A 189 -9.52 -5.40 13.25
N GLN A 190 -10.84 -5.21 13.32
CA GLN A 190 -11.78 -6.32 13.53
C GLN A 190 -11.75 -7.28 12.34
N TYR A 191 -11.75 -6.75 11.12
CA TYR A 191 -11.68 -7.58 9.91
C TYR A 191 -10.36 -8.35 9.83
N TRP A 192 -9.22 -7.70 10.10
CA TRP A 192 -7.92 -8.37 10.12
C TRP A 192 -7.84 -9.49 11.17
N PHE A 193 -8.46 -9.28 12.34
CA PHE A 193 -8.57 -10.32 13.36
C PHE A 193 -9.44 -11.51 12.89
N GLN A 194 -10.62 -11.24 12.31
CA GLN A 194 -11.51 -12.27 11.77
C GLN A 194 -10.82 -13.10 10.66
N MET A 195 -10.02 -12.43 9.84
CA MET A 195 -9.21 -13.08 8.80
C MET A 195 -7.95 -13.78 9.34
N GLY A 196 -7.69 -13.71 10.66
CA GLY A 196 -6.55 -14.33 11.29
C GLY A 196 -5.20 -13.68 10.96
N LEU A 197 -5.19 -12.43 10.55
CA LEU A 197 -3.97 -11.68 10.16
C LEU A 197 -3.25 -11.06 11.36
N ILE A 198 -3.97 -10.78 12.44
CA ILE A 198 -3.45 -10.25 13.71
C ILE A 198 -3.85 -11.15 14.86
N ASP A 199 -3.10 -11.08 15.97
CA ASP A 199 -3.27 -11.95 17.12
C ASP A 199 -4.38 -11.50 18.06
N TYR A 200 -4.68 -10.20 18.09
CA TYR A 200 -5.70 -9.63 18.99
C TYR A 200 -6.44 -8.44 18.35
N PRO A 201 -7.79 -8.36 18.48
CA PRO A 201 -8.55 -7.21 18.05
C PRO A 201 -8.44 -6.14 19.14
N ILE A 202 -7.57 -5.17 18.94
CA ILE A 202 -7.38 -4.12 19.94
C ILE A 202 -8.46 -3.06 19.75
N VAL A 203 -9.26 -2.87 20.78
CA VAL A 203 -10.03 -1.64 20.93
C VAL A 203 -9.06 -0.58 21.43
N ILE A 204 -8.58 0.25 20.51
CA ILE A 204 -7.75 1.39 20.85
C ILE A 204 -8.67 2.60 20.94
N ASP A 205 -8.71 3.25 22.09
CA ASP A 205 -9.42 4.52 22.27
C ASP A 205 -8.79 5.67 21.46
N LYS A 206 -7.55 5.47 20.98
CA LYS A 206 -6.82 6.45 20.17
C LYS A 206 -6.90 6.08 18.69
N THR A 207 -7.47 6.97 17.89
CA THR A 207 -7.34 6.98 16.43
C THR A 207 -6.25 7.95 16.02
N ALA A 208 -5.65 7.75 14.85
CA ALA A 208 -4.80 8.78 14.23
C ALA A 208 -5.68 9.96 13.80
N VAL A 209 -5.06 11.13 13.67
CA VAL A 209 -5.72 12.31 13.10
C VAL A 209 -6.15 12.01 11.66
N ASP A 210 -7.39 12.34 11.33
CA ASP A 210 -7.86 12.31 9.95
C ASP A 210 -7.29 13.52 9.22
N TRP A 211 -6.38 13.29 8.29
CA TRP A 211 -5.74 14.36 7.52
C TRP A 211 -6.70 15.13 6.60
N THR A 212 -7.91 14.61 6.36
CA THR A 212 -8.96 15.29 5.59
C THR A 212 -9.82 16.18 6.47
N ASP A 213 -9.76 16.01 7.78
CA ASP A 213 -10.47 16.85 8.76
C ASP A 213 -9.61 18.05 9.17
N HIS A 214 -9.79 19.17 8.48
CA HIS A 214 -9.05 20.41 8.74
C HIS A 214 -9.40 21.08 10.08
N THR A 215 -10.32 20.52 10.87
CA THR A 215 -10.65 21.01 12.23
C THR A 215 -9.78 20.37 13.31
N GLN A 216 -9.07 19.28 12.98
CA GLN A 216 -8.18 18.59 13.90
C GLN A 216 -6.75 19.20 13.86
N SER A 217 -6.13 19.35 15.04
CA SER A 217 -4.72 19.70 15.14
C SER A 217 -3.85 18.48 14.84
N LEU A 218 -2.71 18.71 14.19
CA LEU A 218 -1.68 17.69 13.98
C LEU A 218 -0.67 17.59 15.14
N ASP A 219 -0.86 18.39 16.19
CA ASP A 219 0.02 18.45 17.36
C ASP A 219 -0.24 17.32 18.36
#